data_c14d2f7362287d3bd010febd97661733
#
_entry.id   c14d2f7362287d3bd010febd97661733
#
_cell.length_a   1.000
_cell.length_b   1.000
_cell.length_c   1.000
_cell.angle_alpha   90.00
_cell.angle_beta   90.00
_cell.angle_gamma   90.00
#
_symmetry.space_group_name_H-M   'P 1'
#
loop_
_entity.id
_entity.type
_entity.pdbx_description
1 polymer ?
#
loop_
_entity_poly.entity_id
_entity_poly.type
_entity_poly.pdbx_seq_one_letter_code
_entity_poly.pdbx_strand_id
1 'polypeptide(L)'
;FRRVLFRSIQRDLPAGYYERGLAAALEKAAKKSQSTSQSAAATQVIVTYETPPPANVKQVFEQAASIWASVLASDVPIRISVRWRSLASGVLGSAGAYTSVRNFVGANRLNTWYPIALAEKMAHENLNGNNPDILATFNSDFPDWYIAIDGFPTTKQIDLYSVVLHEMGHGLGFIGQVNVNGTEAGYGAPGIFDQFMVNTAGVSL
;
A
#
# COMPACT_ATOMS: atom_id res chain seq x y z
N PHE A 1 1.89 -2.29 15.30
CA PHE A 1 0.77 -2.40 14.35
C PHE A 1 -0.30 -1.37 14.72
N ARG A 2 -0.23 -0.16 14.16
CA ARG A 2 -1.32 0.81 14.29
C ARG A 2 -2.40 0.44 13.28
N ARG A 3 -3.59 0.11 13.79
CA ARG A 3 -4.83 0.09 13.03
C ARG A 3 -5.08 1.53 12.55
N VAL A 4 -4.86 1.80 11.28
CA VAL A 4 -5.39 3.01 10.66
C VAL A 4 -6.88 2.80 10.54
N LEU A 5 -7.62 3.38 11.47
CA LEU A 5 -9.07 3.46 11.40
C LEU A 5 -9.42 4.45 10.28
N PHE A 6 -9.82 3.98 9.14
CA PHE A 6 -10.35 4.75 8.02
C PHE A 6 -11.55 5.65 8.40
N ARG A 7 -12.06 5.50 9.63
CA ARG A 7 -13.23 6.23 10.15
C ARG A 7 -13.04 7.74 10.29
N SER A 8 -11.83 8.25 10.38
CA SER A 8 -11.63 9.69 10.70
C SER A 8 -11.60 10.60 9.47
N ILE A 9 -11.34 10.07 8.28
CA ILE A 9 -11.22 10.88 7.05
C ILE A 9 -12.53 10.92 6.25
N GLN A 10 -13.42 9.96 6.44
CA GLN A 10 -14.65 9.82 5.67
C GLN A 10 -15.79 10.78 6.07
N ARG A 11 -15.67 11.53 7.18
CA ARG A 11 -16.79 12.34 7.69
C ARG A 11 -17.05 13.65 6.95
N ASP A 12 -16.05 14.19 6.25
CA ASP A 12 -16.14 15.57 5.73
C ASP A 12 -16.07 15.70 4.20
N LEU A 13 -16.05 14.57 3.46
CA LEU A 13 -15.97 14.60 2.01
C LEU A 13 -17.09 13.78 1.36
N PRO A 14 -17.59 14.21 0.18
CA PRO A 14 -18.59 13.45 -0.54
C PRO A 14 -18.13 12.02 -0.79
N ALA A 15 -19.02 11.03 -0.57
CA ALA A 15 -18.73 9.63 -0.83
C ALA A 15 -18.11 9.43 -2.23
N GLY A 16 -17.00 8.73 -2.29
CA GLY A 16 -16.26 8.46 -3.54
C GLY A 16 -15.28 9.54 -3.99
N TYR A 17 -15.06 10.64 -3.25
CA TYR A 17 -14.15 11.71 -3.69
C TYR A 17 -12.67 11.27 -3.67
N TYR A 18 -12.21 10.61 -2.60
CA TYR A 18 -10.82 10.11 -2.52
C TYR A 18 -10.59 8.88 -3.38
N GLU A 19 -11.55 7.98 -3.43
CA GLU A 19 -11.44 6.68 -4.06
C GLU A 19 -11.31 6.79 -5.57
N ARG A 20 -12.18 7.57 -6.20
CA ARG A 20 -12.09 7.84 -7.65
C ARG A 20 -10.82 8.61 -8.03
N GLY A 21 -10.36 9.49 -7.15
CA GLY A 21 -9.15 10.27 -7.37
C GLY A 21 -7.87 9.44 -7.36
N LEU A 22 -7.72 8.49 -6.43
CA LEU A 22 -6.52 7.65 -6.33
C LEU A 22 -6.41 6.67 -7.50
N ALA A 23 -7.47 5.92 -7.78
CA ALA A 23 -7.49 4.97 -8.89
C ALA A 23 -7.23 5.69 -10.23
N ALA A 24 -7.94 6.80 -10.49
CA ALA A 24 -7.73 7.59 -11.70
C ALA A 24 -6.33 8.22 -11.79
N ALA A 25 -5.76 8.67 -10.66
CA ALA A 25 -4.42 9.21 -10.62
C ALA A 25 -3.36 8.14 -10.92
N LEU A 26 -3.52 6.94 -10.36
CA LEU A 26 -2.62 5.81 -10.60
C LEU A 26 -2.75 5.30 -12.04
N GLU A 27 -3.95 5.20 -12.59
CA GLU A 27 -4.15 4.84 -14.01
C GLU A 27 -3.54 5.88 -14.96
N LYS A 28 -3.67 7.17 -14.64
CA LYS A 28 -3.02 8.24 -15.42
C LYS A 28 -1.51 8.15 -15.33
N ALA A 29 -0.95 7.86 -14.15
CA ALA A 29 0.47 7.64 -13.95
C ALA A 29 0.96 6.40 -14.71
N ALA A 30 0.20 5.31 -14.72
CA ALA A 30 0.48 4.10 -15.48
C ALA A 30 0.54 4.38 -17.00
N LYS A 31 -0.45 5.10 -17.55
CA LYS A 31 -0.47 5.49 -18.97
C LYS A 31 0.73 6.38 -19.34
N LYS A 32 1.13 7.29 -18.44
CA LYS A 32 2.31 8.15 -18.64
C LYS A 32 3.61 7.34 -18.59
N SER A 33 3.73 6.38 -17.67
CA SER A 33 4.90 5.49 -17.56
C SER A 33 5.09 4.66 -18.83
N GLN A 34 4.01 4.11 -19.38
CA GLN A 34 4.06 3.35 -20.64
C GLN A 34 4.52 4.18 -21.84
N SER A 35 4.27 5.49 -21.85
CA SER A 35 4.68 6.37 -22.95
C SER A 35 6.15 6.82 -22.89
N THR A 36 6.82 6.59 -21.76
CA THR A 36 8.22 7.05 -21.50
C THR A 36 9.22 5.92 -21.31
N SER A 37 8.78 4.66 -21.25
CA SER A 37 9.66 3.54 -20.93
C SER A 37 10.38 3.01 -22.19
N GLN A 38 11.64 3.37 -22.30
CA GLN A 38 12.65 2.46 -22.87
C GLN A 38 12.71 1.22 -21.97
N SER A 39 12.41 0.07 -22.52
CA SER A 39 12.52 -1.33 -22.05
C SER A 39 13.25 -1.59 -20.69
N ALA A 40 12.72 -1.09 -19.58
CA ALA A 40 12.98 -1.71 -18.30
C ALA A 40 12.06 -2.92 -18.15
N ALA A 41 12.57 -4.04 -17.65
CA ALA A 41 11.73 -5.20 -17.38
C ALA A 41 10.53 -4.77 -16.52
N ALA A 42 9.32 -5.18 -16.93
CA ALA A 42 8.11 -4.79 -16.19
C ALA A 42 8.20 -5.32 -14.77
N THR A 43 7.91 -4.48 -13.78
CA THR A 43 7.85 -4.87 -12.38
C THR A 43 6.84 -6.02 -12.22
N GLN A 44 7.26 -7.10 -11.58
CA GLN A 44 6.36 -8.19 -11.23
C GLN A 44 5.78 -7.93 -9.84
N VAL A 45 4.45 -7.91 -9.71
CA VAL A 45 3.75 -7.93 -8.44
C VAL A 45 2.98 -9.24 -8.35
N ILE A 46 3.38 -10.10 -7.42
CA ILE A 46 2.87 -11.46 -7.27
C ILE A 46 1.96 -11.50 -6.05
N VAL A 47 0.68 -11.78 -6.26
CA VAL A 47 -0.30 -11.91 -5.19
C VAL A 47 -0.52 -13.39 -4.88
N THR A 48 -0.37 -13.74 -3.62
CA THR A 48 -0.67 -15.08 -3.07
C THR A 48 -1.77 -14.96 -2.02
N TYR A 49 -2.52 -16.03 -1.82
CA TYR A 49 -3.66 -16.06 -0.89
C TYR A 49 -3.45 -17.16 0.13
N GLU A 50 -3.56 -16.85 1.43
CA GLU A 50 -3.57 -17.87 2.48
C GLU A 50 -4.82 -18.76 2.35
N THR A 51 -5.96 -18.16 2.02
CA THR A 51 -7.19 -18.86 1.64
C THR A 51 -7.73 -18.17 0.39
N PRO A 52 -8.00 -18.91 -0.69
CA PRO A 52 -8.49 -18.32 -1.92
C PRO A 52 -9.80 -17.56 -1.70
N PRO A 53 -9.87 -16.26 -2.04
CA PRO A 53 -11.11 -15.50 -1.97
C PRO A 53 -12.04 -15.85 -3.13
N PRO A 54 -13.31 -15.41 -3.12
CA PRO A 54 -14.20 -15.50 -4.29
C PRO A 54 -13.56 -14.92 -5.55
N ALA A 55 -13.93 -15.44 -6.71
CA ALA A 55 -13.28 -15.09 -8.00
C ALA A 55 -13.35 -13.58 -8.32
N ASN A 56 -14.47 -12.91 -8.04
CA ASN A 56 -14.63 -11.47 -8.23
C ASN A 56 -13.73 -10.65 -7.27
N VAL A 57 -13.56 -11.09 -6.03
CA VAL A 57 -12.64 -10.48 -5.06
C VAL A 57 -11.20 -10.67 -5.52
N LYS A 58 -10.84 -11.88 -5.97
CA LYS A 58 -9.52 -12.18 -6.53
C LYS A 58 -9.18 -11.25 -7.69
N GLN A 59 -10.12 -11.01 -8.60
CA GLN A 59 -9.94 -10.09 -9.72
C GLN A 59 -9.60 -8.67 -9.27
N VAL A 60 -10.21 -8.17 -8.20
CA VAL A 60 -9.91 -6.85 -7.62
C VAL A 60 -8.47 -6.78 -7.12
N PHE A 61 -7.99 -7.80 -6.41
CA PHE A 61 -6.60 -7.84 -5.94
C PHE A 61 -5.59 -7.88 -7.09
N GLU A 62 -5.85 -8.70 -8.09
CA GLU A 62 -4.98 -8.84 -9.27
C GLU A 62 -4.93 -7.54 -10.08
N GLN A 63 -6.07 -6.86 -10.23
CA GLN A 63 -6.13 -5.56 -10.90
C GLN A 63 -5.35 -4.49 -10.14
N ALA A 64 -5.49 -4.41 -8.82
CA ALA A 64 -4.73 -3.48 -7.99
C ALA A 64 -3.22 -3.74 -8.07
N ALA A 65 -2.81 -5.00 -8.03
CA ALA A 65 -1.42 -5.39 -8.22
C ALA A 65 -0.88 -4.99 -9.59
N SER A 66 -1.68 -5.15 -10.65
CA SER A 66 -1.33 -4.71 -12.02
C SER A 66 -1.12 -3.20 -12.11
N ILE A 67 -1.93 -2.39 -11.44
CA ILE A 67 -1.73 -0.93 -11.38
C ILE A 67 -0.39 -0.61 -10.71
N TRP A 68 -0.10 -1.19 -9.55
CA TRP A 68 1.19 -0.97 -8.89
C TRP A 68 2.36 -1.43 -9.76
N ALA A 69 2.26 -2.59 -10.41
CA ALA A 69 3.27 -3.09 -11.35
C ALA A 69 3.54 -2.11 -12.50
N SER A 70 2.52 -1.40 -12.97
CA SER A 70 2.63 -0.47 -14.10
C SER A 70 3.27 0.88 -13.75
N VAL A 71 3.27 1.27 -12.47
CA VAL A 71 3.81 2.57 -12.01
C VAL A 71 5.13 2.43 -11.25
N LEU A 72 5.48 1.22 -10.83
CA LEU A 72 6.74 0.96 -10.15
C LEU A 72 7.81 0.49 -11.16
N ALA A 73 9.07 0.71 -10.80
CA ALA A 73 10.22 0.19 -11.53
C ALA A 73 11.07 -0.64 -10.56
N SER A 74 10.92 -1.97 -10.61
CA SER A 74 11.71 -2.91 -9.81
C SER A 74 12.07 -4.11 -10.67
N ASP A 75 13.31 -4.55 -10.60
CA ASP A 75 13.82 -5.78 -11.18
C ASP A 75 13.70 -6.97 -10.21
N VAL A 76 13.38 -6.70 -8.95
CA VAL A 76 13.04 -7.71 -7.95
C VAL A 76 11.51 -7.80 -7.86
N PRO A 77 10.91 -9.00 -7.95
CA PRO A 77 9.47 -9.18 -7.80
C PRO A 77 8.97 -8.74 -6.42
N ILE A 78 7.84 -8.06 -6.37
CA ILE A 78 7.14 -7.70 -5.12
C ILE A 78 6.11 -8.78 -4.81
N ARG A 79 6.21 -9.41 -3.67
CA ARG A 79 5.36 -10.54 -3.25
C ARG A 79 4.40 -10.09 -2.15
N ILE A 80 3.11 -10.21 -2.43
CA ILE A 80 2.02 -9.82 -1.53
C ILE A 80 1.27 -11.06 -1.08
N SER A 81 1.19 -11.29 0.24
CA SER A 81 0.34 -12.31 0.83
C SER A 81 -0.96 -11.68 1.33
N VAL A 82 -2.08 -12.16 0.80
CA VAL A 82 -3.42 -11.64 1.11
C VAL A 82 -4.21 -12.63 1.96
N ARG A 83 -4.86 -12.08 2.99
CA ARG A 83 -5.85 -12.74 3.83
C ARG A 83 -7.22 -12.11 3.60
N TRP A 84 -8.15 -12.89 3.11
CA TRP A 84 -9.56 -12.56 3.00
C TRP A 84 -10.31 -13.28 4.10
N ARG A 85 -10.67 -12.58 5.20
CA ARG A 85 -11.25 -13.21 6.39
C ARG A 85 -12.12 -12.24 7.18
N SER A 86 -12.95 -12.77 8.08
CA SER A 86 -13.68 -11.98 9.07
C SER A 86 -12.77 -11.09 9.92
N LEU A 87 -13.14 -9.82 10.04
CA LEU A 87 -12.51 -8.84 10.92
C LEU A 87 -13.57 -8.19 11.81
N ALA A 88 -13.10 -7.37 12.77
CA ALA A 88 -14.01 -6.63 13.64
C ALA A 88 -14.92 -5.69 12.83
N SER A 89 -16.13 -5.47 13.34
CA SER A 89 -17.10 -4.58 12.71
C SER A 89 -16.51 -3.20 12.43
N GLY A 90 -16.74 -2.70 11.21
CA GLY A 90 -16.24 -1.40 10.74
C GLY A 90 -14.74 -1.37 10.37
N VAL A 91 -14.02 -2.49 10.46
CA VAL A 91 -12.66 -2.61 9.92
C VAL A 91 -12.76 -3.09 8.48
N LEU A 92 -12.18 -2.37 7.55
CA LEU A 92 -12.16 -2.70 6.12
C LEU A 92 -10.99 -3.63 5.79
N GLY A 93 -9.81 -3.27 6.25
CA GLY A 93 -8.59 -4.02 6.00
C GLY A 93 -7.38 -3.38 6.69
N SER A 94 -6.24 -3.93 6.42
CA SER A 94 -4.93 -3.39 6.80
C SER A 94 -3.84 -4.02 5.93
N ALA A 95 -2.80 -3.27 5.64
CA ALA A 95 -1.58 -3.86 5.12
C ALA A 95 -0.33 -3.17 5.68
N GLY A 96 0.81 -3.83 5.48
CA GLY A 96 2.11 -3.32 5.86
C GLY A 96 3.24 -4.17 5.30
N ALA A 97 4.45 -3.65 5.35
CA ALA A 97 5.62 -4.43 5.02
C ALA A 97 5.73 -5.64 5.96
N TYR A 98 6.06 -6.81 5.42
CA TYR A 98 6.32 -8.02 6.23
C TYR A 98 7.43 -7.77 7.25
N THR A 99 8.48 -7.11 6.82
CA THR A 99 9.60 -6.66 7.65
C THR A 99 10.17 -5.37 7.10
N SER A 100 11.04 -4.74 7.90
CA SER A 100 11.85 -3.61 7.48
C SER A 100 13.31 -3.89 7.75
N VAL A 101 14.18 -3.36 6.91
CA VAL A 101 15.64 -3.51 7.02
C VAL A 101 16.31 -2.15 6.99
N ARG A 102 17.55 -2.08 7.49
CA ARG A 102 18.38 -0.87 7.47
C ARG A 102 19.83 -1.23 7.14
N ASN A 103 20.61 -0.26 6.71
CA ASN A 103 22.04 -0.40 6.46
C ASN A 103 22.38 -1.52 5.45
N PHE A 104 21.48 -1.82 4.52
CA PHE A 104 21.72 -2.77 3.43
C PHE A 104 22.54 -2.10 2.31
N VAL A 105 23.13 -2.90 1.45
CA VAL A 105 23.86 -2.41 0.27
C VAL A 105 22.88 -1.69 -0.67
N GLY A 106 23.16 -0.44 -1.01
CA GLY A 106 22.24 0.39 -1.80
C GLY A 106 21.33 1.30 -0.96
N ALA A 107 21.37 1.21 0.38
CA ALA A 107 20.61 2.13 1.23
C ALA A 107 21.10 3.58 1.08
N ASN A 108 20.23 4.50 0.66
CA ASN A 108 20.56 5.91 0.50
C ASN A 108 20.80 6.63 1.84
N ARG A 109 20.27 6.09 2.94
CA ARG A 109 20.41 6.64 4.28
C ARG A 109 20.70 5.54 5.29
N LEU A 110 21.78 5.71 6.04
CA LEU A 110 22.14 4.82 7.13
C LEU A 110 21.22 5.04 8.35
N ASN A 111 21.07 4.02 9.18
CA ASN A 111 20.28 4.03 10.42
C ASN A 111 18.80 4.39 10.19
N THR A 112 18.30 4.20 8.98
CA THR A 112 16.93 4.44 8.58
C THR A 112 16.28 3.12 8.17
N TRP A 113 15.03 2.89 8.59
CA TRP A 113 14.29 1.69 8.26
C TRP A 113 13.58 1.82 6.92
N TYR A 114 13.76 0.83 6.08
CA TYR A 114 13.11 0.72 4.77
C TYR A 114 12.17 -0.49 4.79
N PRO A 115 10.93 -0.36 4.31
CA PRO A 115 10.07 -1.51 4.07
C PRO A 115 10.76 -2.44 3.08
N ILE A 116 10.59 -3.74 3.27
CA ILE A 116 11.39 -4.74 2.56
C ILE A 116 11.27 -4.63 1.03
N ALA A 117 10.08 -4.41 0.48
CA ALA A 117 9.88 -4.25 -0.96
C ALA A 117 10.72 -3.08 -1.55
N LEU A 118 10.80 -1.96 -0.82
CA LEU A 118 11.62 -0.82 -1.23
C LEU A 118 13.13 -1.13 -1.11
N ALA A 119 13.52 -1.79 -0.03
CA ALA A 119 14.91 -2.18 0.19
C ALA A 119 15.43 -3.14 -0.90
N GLU A 120 14.64 -4.13 -1.25
CA GLU A 120 14.96 -5.10 -2.31
C GLU A 120 15.10 -4.42 -3.68
N LYS A 121 14.17 -3.53 -4.02
CA LYS A 121 14.28 -2.70 -5.22
C LYS A 121 15.59 -1.90 -5.25
N MET A 122 16.01 -1.32 -4.12
CA MET A 122 17.21 -0.49 -4.05
C MET A 122 18.51 -1.32 -4.02
N ALA A 123 18.45 -2.51 -3.43
CA ALA A 123 19.56 -3.46 -3.40
C ALA A 123 19.70 -4.25 -4.71
N HIS A 124 18.67 -4.26 -5.56
CA HIS A 124 18.57 -5.15 -6.73
C HIS A 124 18.69 -6.63 -6.36
N GLU A 125 18.26 -6.98 -5.14
CA GLU A 125 18.42 -8.31 -4.57
C GLU A 125 17.26 -8.62 -3.62
N ASN A 126 16.84 -9.91 -3.57
CA ASN A 126 15.89 -10.39 -2.58
C ASN A 126 16.58 -10.49 -1.20
N LEU A 127 16.11 -9.72 -0.24
CA LEU A 127 16.69 -9.62 1.09
C LEU A 127 15.93 -10.41 2.17
N ASN A 128 14.77 -10.99 1.84
CA ASN A 128 13.92 -11.71 2.80
C ASN A 128 13.65 -13.19 2.44
N GLY A 129 14.30 -13.70 1.40
CA GLY A 129 14.20 -15.10 0.97
C GLY A 129 12.82 -15.43 0.40
N ASN A 130 12.16 -16.45 0.96
CA ASN A 130 10.85 -16.91 0.48
C ASN A 130 9.65 -16.23 1.18
N ASN A 131 9.90 -15.27 2.06
CA ASN A 131 8.81 -14.57 2.73
C ASN A 131 8.13 -13.57 1.76
N PRO A 132 6.86 -13.22 1.99
CA PRO A 132 6.23 -12.13 1.27
C PRO A 132 6.88 -10.79 1.67
N ASP A 133 6.73 -9.78 0.82
CA ASP A 133 7.20 -8.43 1.13
C ASP A 133 6.11 -7.62 1.83
N ILE A 134 4.86 -7.93 1.51
CA ILE A 134 3.69 -7.26 2.04
C ILE A 134 2.72 -8.30 2.60
N LEU A 135 2.21 -8.04 3.80
CA LEU A 135 1.05 -8.72 4.36
C LEU A 135 -0.16 -7.81 4.29
N ALA A 136 -1.24 -8.28 3.69
CA ALA A 136 -2.50 -7.55 3.59
C ALA A 136 -3.66 -8.41 4.08
N THR A 137 -4.55 -7.83 4.86
CA THR A 137 -5.73 -8.51 5.39
C THR A 137 -6.97 -7.66 5.12
N PHE A 138 -8.03 -8.27 4.59
CA PHE A 138 -9.28 -7.58 4.26
C PHE A 138 -10.47 -8.30 4.86
N ASN A 139 -11.50 -7.54 5.22
CA ASN A 139 -12.69 -8.05 5.90
C ASN A 139 -13.66 -8.72 4.93
N SER A 140 -13.80 -10.04 5.05
CA SER A 140 -14.77 -10.82 4.25
C SER A 140 -16.22 -10.53 4.62
N ASP A 141 -16.47 -10.07 5.85
CA ASP A 141 -17.81 -9.92 6.43
C ASP A 141 -18.31 -8.47 6.39
N PHE A 142 -17.56 -7.56 5.75
CA PHE A 142 -18.02 -6.20 5.58
C PHE A 142 -19.18 -6.18 4.55
N PRO A 143 -20.40 -5.77 4.95
CA PRO A 143 -21.59 -6.00 4.14
C PRO A 143 -21.72 -5.07 2.94
N ASP A 144 -21.07 -3.91 2.99
CA ASP A 144 -21.25 -2.85 2.00
C ASP A 144 -20.08 -2.77 0.99
N TRP A 145 -19.39 -3.89 0.75
CA TRP A 145 -18.37 -3.93 -0.30
C TRP A 145 -18.97 -3.76 -1.68
N TYR A 146 -18.40 -2.84 -2.44
CA TYR A 146 -18.53 -2.81 -3.89
C TYR A 146 -17.38 -3.62 -4.48
N ILE A 147 -17.70 -4.76 -5.09
CA ILE A 147 -16.69 -5.69 -5.62
C ILE A 147 -16.74 -5.64 -7.15
N ALA A 148 -16.19 -4.58 -7.73
CA ALA A 148 -15.99 -4.39 -9.16
C ALA A 148 -14.73 -3.55 -9.39
N ILE A 149 -14.37 -3.34 -10.64
CA ILE A 149 -13.19 -2.58 -11.06
C ILE A 149 -13.54 -1.38 -11.95
N ASP A 150 -14.81 -1.06 -12.06
CA ASP A 150 -15.33 0.02 -12.90
C ASP A 150 -15.39 1.39 -12.22
N GLY A 151 -15.23 1.43 -10.88
CA GLY A 151 -15.17 2.67 -10.09
C GLY A 151 -16.52 3.35 -9.85
N PHE A 152 -17.65 2.62 -9.92
CA PHE A 152 -19.00 3.16 -9.75
C PHE A 152 -19.75 2.64 -8.50
N PRO A 153 -19.15 2.67 -7.28
CA PRO A 153 -19.89 2.33 -6.08
C PRO A 153 -21.05 3.30 -5.84
N THR A 154 -22.14 2.80 -5.26
CA THR A 154 -23.20 3.67 -4.76
C THR A 154 -22.74 4.44 -3.52
N THR A 155 -23.50 5.46 -3.09
CA THR A 155 -23.19 6.27 -1.90
C THR A 155 -23.15 5.48 -0.58
N LYS A 156 -23.68 4.26 -0.57
CA LYS A 156 -23.69 3.37 0.60
C LYS A 156 -22.60 2.31 0.57
N GLN A 157 -21.96 2.13 -0.56
CA GLN A 157 -20.93 1.11 -0.75
C GLN A 157 -19.53 1.68 -0.62
N ILE A 158 -18.61 0.82 -0.20
CA ILE A 158 -17.16 1.10 -0.18
C ILE A 158 -16.50 0.27 -1.28
N ASP A 159 -15.75 0.96 -2.13
CA ASP A 159 -15.06 0.34 -3.23
C ASP A 159 -13.86 -0.47 -2.74
N LEU A 160 -13.97 -1.81 -2.85
CA LEU A 160 -12.89 -2.71 -2.45
C LEU A 160 -11.60 -2.43 -3.23
N TYR A 161 -11.70 -2.09 -4.52
CA TYR A 161 -10.56 -1.83 -5.36
C TYR A 161 -9.69 -0.66 -4.84
N SER A 162 -10.33 0.45 -4.48
CA SER A 162 -9.64 1.61 -3.90
C SER A 162 -9.03 1.30 -2.53
N VAL A 163 -9.72 0.54 -1.69
CA VAL A 163 -9.18 0.10 -0.39
C VAL A 163 -7.96 -0.80 -0.60
N VAL A 164 -8.01 -1.74 -1.53
CA VAL A 164 -6.86 -2.62 -1.83
C VAL A 164 -5.65 -1.82 -2.34
N LEU A 165 -5.86 -0.87 -3.26
CA LEU A 165 -4.79 0.01 -3.73
C LEU A 165 -4.16 0.80 -2.58
N HIS A 166 -4.98 1.35 -1.68
CA HIS A 166 -4.51 2.11 -0.52
C HIS A 166 -3.69 1.24 0.44
N GLU A 167 -4.20 0.08 0.80
CA GLU A 167 -3.52 -0.83 1.72
C GLU A 167 -2.21 -1.37 1.13
N MET A 168 -2.19 -1.71 -0.15
CA MET A 168 -0.93 -2.07 -0.83
C MET A 168 0.09 -0.92 -0.78
N GLY A 169 -0.36 0.34 -0.88
CA GLY A 169 0.49 1.52 -0.71
C GLY A 169 1.18 1.55 0.65
N HIS A 170 0.48 1.22 1.73
CA HIS A 170 1.11 1.10 3.06
C HIS A 170 2.19 0.01 3.08
N GLY A 171 1.93 -1.13 2.47
CA GLY A 171 2.92 -2.20 2.32
C GLY A 171 4.16 -1.80 1.53
N LEU A 172 4.00 -0.94 0.52
CA LEU A 172 5.09 -0.39 -0.29
C LEU A 172 5.89 0.69 0.45
N GLY A 173 5.41 1.20 1.59
CA GLY A 173 6.14 2.13 2.44
C GLY A 173 5.52 3.52 2.58
N PHE A 174 4.33 3.77 2.05
CA PHE A 174 3.59 5.01 2.31
C PHE A 174 2.98 4.97 3.71
N ILE A 175 3.82 4.95 4.74
CA ILE A 175 3.42 4.89 6.15
C ILE A 175 4.45 5.59 7.03
N GLY A 176 3.98 6.57 7.83
CA GLY A 176 4.80 7.23 8.83
C GLY A 176 4.96 6.38 10.08
N GLN A 177 6.14 6.45 10.69
CA GLN A 177 6.46 5.81 11.97
C GLN A 177 6.62 6.82 13.12
N VAL A 178 6.35 8.09 12.85
CA VAL A 178 6.37 9.15 13.86
C VAL A 178 5.33 8.85 14.94
N ASN A 179 5.77 8.83 16.19
CA ASN A 179 4.90 8.82 17.34
C ASN A 179 4.76 10.24 17.87
N VAL A 180 3.52 10.73 17.92
CA VAL A 180 3.20 12.00 18.56
C VAL A 180 2.67 11.71 19.95
N ASN A 181 3.37 12.20 20.98
CA ASN A 181 2.93 12.15 22.36
C ASN A 181 2.76 13.59 22.90
N GLY A 182 1.53 14.05 22.91
CA GLY A 182 1.23 15.46 23.24
C GLY A 182 1.77 16.42 22.17
N THR A 183 2.67 17.31 22.56
CA THR A 183 3.32 18.29 21.68
C THR A 183 4.66 17.81 21.10
N GLU A 184 5.15 16.65 21.55
CA GLU A 184 6.42 16.10 21.12
C GLU A 184 6.21 15.02 20.05
N ALA A 185 6.90 15.16 18.93
CA ALA A 185 7.03 14.12 17.93
C ALA A 185 8.37 13.41 18.14
N GLY A 186 8.34 12.07 18.25
CA GLY A 186 9.54 11.27 18.47
C GLY A 186 9.59 10.05 17.57
N TYR A 187 10.82 9.63 17.24
CA TYR A 187 11.09 8.39 16.54
C TYR A 187 11.71 7.37 17.48
N GLY A 188 11.20 6.14 17.50
CA GLY A 188 11.99 5.02 18.02
C GLY A 188 13.16 4.70 17.09
N ALA A 189 12.91 4.70 15.79
CA ALA A 189 13.88 4.65 14.70
C ALA A 189 13.18 5.19 13.45
N PRO A 190 13.76 6.15 12.69
CA PRO A 190 13.10 6.80 11.57
C PRO A 190 12.86 5.80 10.43
N GLY A 191 11.64 5.80 9.90
CA GLY A 191 11.33 5.18 8.63
C GLY A 191 11.71 6.09 7.47
N ILE A 192 11.98 5.52 6.31
CA ILE A 192 12.36 6.32 5.13
C ILE A 192 11.25 7.31 4.73
N PHE A 193 9.99 6.97 4.93
CA PHE A 193 8.86 7.85 4.61
C PHE A 193 8.80 9.08 5.54
N ASP A 194 9.19 8.92 6.80
CA ASP A 194 9.13 10.00 7.80
C ASP A 194 10.00 11.21 7.43
N GLN A 195 11.01 10.99 6.59
CA GLN A 195 11.89 12.06 6.11
C GLN A 195 11.22 13.06 5.16
N PHE A 196 10.05 12.69 4.63
CA PHE A 196 9.23 13.57 3.81
C PHE A 196 8.11 14.24 4.61
N MET A 197 8.03 13.94 5.91
CA MET A 197 7.04 14.57 6.78
C MET A 197 7.54 15.89 7.30
N VAL A 198 6.69 16.90 7.22
CA VAL A 198 6.96 18.24 7.75
C VAL A 198 5.84 18.63 8.71
N ASN A 199 6.15 19.49 9.66
CA ASN A 199 5.13 20.10 10.51
C ASN A 199 4.36 21.19 9.75
N THR A 200 3.39 21.80 10.39
CA THR A 200 2.57 22.90 9.81
C THR A 200 3.37 24.13 9.41
N ALA A 201 4.58 24.31 9.92
CA ALA A 201 5.51 25.38 9.56
C ALA A 201 6.48 24.97 8.42
N GLY A 202 6.32 23.75 7.84
CA GLY A 202 7.19 23.25 6.78
C GLY A 202 8.56 22.74 7.24
N VAL A 203 8.76 22.58 8.54
CA VAL A 203 10.01 22.06 9.12
C VAL A 203 9.94 20.54 9.14
N SER A 204 10.99 19.87 8.66
CA SER A 204 11.11 18.40 8.71
C SER A 204 11.02 17.90 10.15
N LEU A 205 10.28 16.82 10.33
CA LEU A 205 10.13 16.14 11.62
C LEU A 205 11.34 15.27 11.92
#